data_0e1d970ab219712560a415540d86fae5
#
_entry.id   0e1d970ab219712560a415540d86fae5
#
_cell.length_a   1.000
_cell.length_b   1.000
_cell.length_c   1.000
_cell.angle_alpha   90.00
_cell.angle_beta   90.00
_cell.angle_gamma   90.00
#
_symmetry.space_group_name_H-M   'P 1'
#
loop_
_entity.id
_entity.type
_entity.pdbx_description
1 polymer ?
#
loop_
_entity_poly.entity_id
_entity_poly.type
_entity_poly.pdbx_seq_one_letter_code
_entity_poly.pdbx_strand_id
1 'polypeptide(L)' 'MKGSKEELLKFLRNWRTAGELRGAFGIENPESYVAELAADGYDIKTCQREMGQFSVLCYRWTGIKN' A
#
# COMPACT_ATOMS: atom_id res chain seq x y z
N MET A 1 14.62 -0.88 -2.03
CA MET A 1 13.35 -0.17 -2.28
C MET A 1 13.61 1.10 -3.09
N LYS A 2 12.81 1.34 -4.10
CA LYS A 2 12.90 2.56 -4.90
C LYS A 2 12.06 3.65 -4.25
N GLY A 3 12.64 4.80 -4.03
CA GLY A 3 11.95 5.92 -3.40
C GLY A 3 11.98 5.85 -1.88
N SER A 4 11.58 6.94 -1.26
CA SER A 4 11.54 7.07 0.19
C SER A 4 10.19 6.65 0.75
N LYS A 5 10.13 6.49 2.06
CA LYS A 5 8.89 6.24 2.78
C LYS A 5 7.86 7.34 2.51
N GLU A 6 8.31 8.59 2.42
CA GLU A 6 7.43 9.71 2.14
C GLU A 6 6.82 9.62 0.75
N GLU A 7 7.62 9.23 -0.24
CA GLU A 7 7.11 9.02 -1.60
C GLU A 7 6.09 7.88 -1.64
N LEU A 8 6.36 6.80 -0.91
CA LEU A 8 5.43 5.69 -0.81
C LEU A 8 4.11 6.14 -0.20
N LEU A 9 4.15 6.93 0.87
CA LEU A 9 2.94 7.43 1.51
C LEU A 9 2.15 8.34 0.59
N LYS A 10 2.82 9.18 -0.19
CA LYS A 10 2.14 10.00 -1.21
C LYS A 10 1.49 9.13 -2.28
N PHE A 11 2.17 8.09 -2.71
CA PHE A 11 1.64 7.13 -3.67
C PHE A 11 0.39 6.45 -3.14
N LEU A 12 0.36 6.14 -1.84
CA LEU A 12 -0.77 5.49 -1.17
C LEU A 12 -1.94 6.43 -0.86
N ARG A 13 -1.85 7.73 -1.18
CA ARG A 13 -3.00 8.62 -1.01
C ARG A 13 -4.16 8.24 -1.94
N ASN A 14 -3.89 7.49 -2.98
CA ASN A 14 -4.90 6.90 -3.85
C ASN A 14 -4.89 5.39 -3.65
N TRP A 15 -5.98 4.72 -4.00
CA TRP A 15 -6.03 3.27 -3.95
C TRP A 15 -4.98 2.67 -4.88
N ARG A 16 -4.10 1.85 -4.33
CA ARG A 16 -3.03 1.20 -5.07
C ARG A 16 -3.04 -0.29 -4.80
N THR A 17 -2.82 -1.09 -5.84
CA THR A 17 -2.75 -2.54 -5.69
C THR A 17 -1.39 -2.96 -5.15
N ALA A 18 -1.32 -4.18 -4.60
CA ALA A 18 -0.05 -4.77 -4.20
C ALA A 18 0.93 -4.84 -5.38
N GLY A 19 0.43 -5.16 -6.58
CA GLY A 19 1.26 -5.20 -7.78
C GLY A 19 1.86 -3.85 -8.14
N GLU A 20 1.10 -2.76 -7.95
CA GLU A 20 1.60 -1.41 -8.17
C GLU A 20 2.73 -1.06 -7.18
N LEU A 21 2.60 -1.48 -5.92
CA LEU A 21 3.64 -1.25 -4.93
C LEU A 21 4.91 -2.02 -5.27
N ARG A 22 4.78 -3.25 -5.75
CA ARG A 22 5.94 -4.03 -6.21
C ARG A 22 6.62 -3.36 -7.39
N GLY A 23 5.84 -2.95 -8.38
CA GLY A 23 6.38 -2.36 -9.60
C GLY A 23 7.00 -0.99 -9.39
N ALA A 24 6.32 -0.12 -8.65
CA ALA A 24 6.77 1.26 -8.47
C ALA A 24 7.91 1.38 -7.46
N PHE A 25 7.91 0.57 -6.40
CA PHE A 25 8.87 0.70 -5.30
C PHE A 25 9.75 -0.52 -5.07
N GLY A 26 9.56 -1.59 -5.84
CA GLY A 26 10.36 -2.78 -5.69
C GLY A 26 10.13 -3.52 -4.38
N ILE A 27 8.98 -3.38 -3.78
CA ILE A 27 8.64 -4.02 -2.51
C ILE A 27 8.22 -5.45 -2.80
N GLU A 28 8.98 -6.42 -2.25
CA GLU A 28 8.70 -7.84 -2.50
C GLU A 28 7.43 -8.31 -1.80
N ASN A 29 7.17 -7.82 -0.60
CA ASN A 29 5.99 -8.20 0.18
C ASN A 29 5.22 -6.96 0.64
N PRO A 30 4.36 -6.39 -0.24
CA PRO A 30 3.63 -5.17 0.10
C PRO A 30 2.73 -5.32 1.33
N GLU A 31 2.15 -6.50 1.54
CA GLU A 31 1.29 -6.75 2.69
C GLU A 31 2.02 -6.57 4.00
N SER A 32 3.22 -7.13 4.12
CA SER A 32 4.06 -6.95 5.31
C SER A 32 4.48 -5.51 5.50
N TYR A 33 4.82 -4.83 4.42
CA TYR A 33 5.23 -3.43 4.49
C TYR A 33 4.09 -2.54 4.98
N VAL A 34 2.89 -2.77 4.44
CA VAL A 34 1.69 -2.03 4.86
C VAL A 34 1.37 -2.30 6.33
N ALA A 35 1.53 -3.55 6.78
CA ALA A 35 1.33 -3.90 8.18
C ALA A 35 2.30 -3.15 9.09
N GLU A 36 3.55 -2.99 8.68
CA GLU A 36 4.54 -2.21 9.42
C GLU A 36 4.15 -0.73 9.50
N LEU A 37 3.67 -0.16 8.40
CA LEU A 37 3.19 1.22 8.40
C LEU A 37 2.01 1.40 9.35
N ALA A 38 1.07 0.46 9.33
CA ALA A 38 -0.08 0.49 10.23
C ALA A 38 0.36 0.41 11.70
N ALA A 39 1.36 -0.43 11.99
CA ALA A 39 1.92 -0.54 13.33
C ALA A 39 2.60 0.76 13.78
N ASP A 40 3.13 1.54 12.84
CA ASP A 40 3.74 2.84 13.13
C ASP A 40 2.71 3.96 13.32
N GLY A 41 1.43 3.66 13.18
CA GLY A 41 0.35 4.62 13.41
C GLY A 41 -0.25 5.22 12.15
N TYR A 42 0.20 4.82 10.96
CA TYR A 42 -0.40 5.30 9.71
C TYR A 42 -1.74 4.62 9.49
N ASP A 43 -2.76 5.40 9.21
CA ASP A 43 -4.11 4.88 8.99
C ASP A 43 -4.24 4.38 7.55
N ILE A 44 -3.94 3.10 7.36
CA ILE A 44 -3.98 2.45 6.04
C ILE A 44 -5.29 1.66 5.92
N LYS A 45 -6.07 1.97 4.91
CA LYS A 45 -7.28 1.23 4.57
C LYS A 45 -6.95 0.16 3.56
N THR A 46 -7.64 -0.96 3.67
CA THR A 46 -7.46 -2.11 2.78
C THR A 46 -8.79 -2.44 2.12
N CYS A 47 -8.74 -2.76 0.84
CA CYS A 47 -9.92 -3.15 0.09
C CYS A 47 -9.54 -4.32 -0.83
N GLN A 48 -10.43 -5.28 -0.97
CA GLN A 48 -10.26 -6.38 -1.91
C GLN A 48 -11.11 -6.11 -3.13
N ARG A 49 -10.49 -6.21 -4.31
CA ARG A 49 -11.18 -6.07 -5.59
C ARG A 49 -11.13 -7.38 -6.34
N GLU A 50 -12.23 -7.72 -6.97
CA GLU A 50 -12.28 -8.85 -7.87
C GLU A 50 -12.05 -8.37 -9.29
N MET A 51 -11.09 -9.01 -9.97
CA MET A 51 -10.75 -8.70 -11.34
C MET A 51 -10.78 -10.00 -12.15
N GLY A 52 -11.94 -10.31 -12.72
CA GLY A 52 -12.15 -11.59 -13.43
C GLY A 52 -12.07 -12.74 -12.44
N GLN A 53 -11.07 -13.62 -12.62
CA GLN A 53 -10.86 -14.78 -11.75
C GLN A 53 -9.91 -14.47 -10.58
N PHE A 54 -9.40 -13.26 -10.50
CA PHE A 54 -8.40 -12.91 -9.51
C PHE A 54 -8.96 -11.92 -8.49
N SER A 55 -8.50 -12.04 -7.25
CA SER A 55 -8.72 -11.04 -6.23
C SER A 55 -7.42 -10.31 -5.98
N VAL A 56 -7.48 -8.98 -5.91
CA VAL A 56 -6.32 -8.16 -5.58
C VAL A 56 -6.60 -7.31 -4.37
N LEU A 57 -5.59 -7.15 -3.52
CA LEU A 57 -5.68 -6.26 -2.37
C LEU A 57 -5.24 -4.87 -2.79
N CYS A 58 -6.00 -3.88 -2.38
CA CYS A 58 -5.71 -2.48 -2.60
C CYS A 58 -5.50 -1.79 -1.26
N TYR A 59 -4.62 -0.83 -1.24
CA TYR A 59 -4.28 -0.07 -0.03
C TYR A 59 -4.39 1.41 -0.29
N ARG A 60 -4.78 2.14 0.76
CA ARG A 60 -4.85 3.58 0.72
C ARG A 60 -4.52 4.16 2.09
N TRP A 61 -3.63 5.16 2.11
CA TRP A 61 -3.37 5.93 3.30
C TRP A 61 -4.33 7.11 3.35
N THR A 62 -5.05 7.25 4.45
CA THR A 62 -6.04 8.34 4.60
C THR A 62 -5.40 9.71 4.81
N GLY A 63 -4.08 9.75 5.04
CA GLY A 63 -3.36 10.96 5.38
C GLY A 63 -3.22 11.18 6.88
N ILE A 64 -3.79 10.29 7.67
CA ILE A 64 -3.79 10.39 9.13
C ILE A 64 -2.70 9.49 9.70
N LYS A 65 -1.95 10.03 10.66
CA LYS A 65 -1.00 9.25 11.45
C LYS A 65 -1.29 9.48 12.93
N ASN A 66 -1.47 8.40 13.66
CA ASN A 66 -1.68 8.43 15.11
C ASN A 66 -0.37 8.43 15.88
#